data_e163bb0728cd02445751972bdf535627
#
_entry.id   e163bb0728cd02445751972bdf535627
#
_cell.length_a   1.000
_cell.length_b   1.000
_cell.length_c   1.000
_cell.angle_alpha   90.00
_cell.angle_beta   90.00
_cell.angle_gamma   90.00
#
_symmetry.space_group_name_H-M   'P 1'
#
loop_
_entity.id
_entity.type
_entity.pdbx_description
1 polymer ?
#
loop_
_entity_poly.entity_id
_entity_poly.type
_entity_poly.pdbx_seq_one_letter_code
_entity_poly.pdbx_strand_id
1 'polypeptide(L)'
;MSKSQVLPIEKNNRRVTDDAAFVIRSWNWKETSLLVEFFTLKHGKVLAVAKGAKRPGSHFRGLLTEFSPLRIGYYGQNEVKTLSRAQWMGGFFSLEGEAIFSGFYLNELLVRLLPREETFEGLFGSYVQTLKNLAQQDANHEVGLRTFELDLLESLGYGLPDTGEDWYWDGEELKPCDERRLLSERHILIEHVMIDRLRQRDLRLKETQAFAKKLLREMITHYAGDRPLNTRRILQELRRA
;
A
#
# COMPACT_ATOMS: atom_id res chain seq x y z
N MET A 1 53.54 -14.19 17.04
CA MET A 1 52.33 -14.83 16.47
C MET A 1 51.14 -14.42 17.27
N SER A 2 50.46 -13.35 16.82
CA SER A 2 49.30 -12.78 17.49
C SER A 2 48.03 -13.42 16.98
N LYS A 3 47.28 -14.10 17.85
CA LYS A 3 45.98 -14.68 17.53
C LYS A 3 44.94 -13.57 17.47
N SER A 4 44.50 -13.21 16.27
CA SER A 4 43.35 -12.35 16.07
C SER A 4 42.12 -13.04 16.67
N GLN A 5 41.59 -12.53 17.76
CA GLN A 5 40.28 -12.89 18.31
C GLN A 5 39.23 -12.37 17.33
N VAL A 6 38.60 -13.27 16.58
CA VAL A 6 37.35 -13.00 15.85
C VAL A 6 36.26 -12.87 16.92
N LEU A 7 35.80 -11.65 17.15
CA LEU A 7 34.61 -11.40 17.99
C LEU A 7 33.41 -12.12 17.36
N PRO A 8 32.59 -12.83 18.14
CA PRO A 8 31.37 -13.43 17.60
C PRO A 8 30.44 -12.32 17.13
N ILE A 9 29.99 -12.41 15.88
CA ILE A 9 28.92 -11.57 15.33
C ILE A 9 27.72 -11.80 16.23
N GLU A 10 27.35 -10.80 17.04
CA GLU A 10 26.11 -10.81 17.82
C GLU A 10 24.98 -11.10 16.82
N LYS A 11 24.33 -12.25 16.99
CA LYS A 11 23.05 -12.55 16.32
C LYS A 11 22.02 -11.58 16.87
N ASN A 12 21.90 -10.43 16.20
CA ASN A 12 20.93 -9.40 16.54
C ASN A 12 19.55 -10.03 16.36
N ASN A 13 19.00 -10.54 17.44
CA ASN A 13 17.68 -11.17 17.49
C ASN A 13 16.67 -10.01 17.35
N ARG A 14 16.39 -9.63 16.10
CA ARG A 14 15.56 -8.46 15.77
C ARG A 14 14.19 -8.66 16.40
N ARG A 15 14.02 -8.11 17.60
CA ARG A 15 12.75 -8.08 18.33
C ARG A 15 12.18 -6.68 18.26
N VAL A 16 11.03 -6.55 17.64
CA VAL A 16 10.21 -5.34 17.66
C VAL A 16 9.16 -5.52 18.75
N THR A 17 9.14 -4.62 19.71
CA THR A 17 8.23 -4.70 20.85
C THR A 17 6.97 -3.88 20.65
N ASP A 18 7.05 -2.83 19.80
CA ASP A 18 5.98 -1.85 19.63
C ASP A 18 6.08 -1.14 18.27
N ASP A 19 5.15 -1.45 17.38
CA ASP A 19 5.00 -0.78 16.09
C ASP A 19 3.52 -0.61 15.74
N ALA A 20 3.15 0.56 15.20
CA ALA A 20 1.81 0.78 14.69
C ALA A 20 1.65 0.04 13.36
N ALA A 21 0.53 -0.64 13.17
CA ALA A 21 0.33 -1.51 12.04
C ALA A 21 -1.13 -1.65 11.63
N PHE A 22 -1.35 -2.03 10.37
CA PHE A 22 -2.61 -2.55 9.86
C PHE A 22 -2.40 -3.93 9.26
N VAL A 23 -3.39 -4.80 9.41
CA VAL A 23 -3.45 -6.05 8.67
C VAL A 23 -3.85 -5.71 7.23
N ILE A 24 -2.99 -6.04 6.26
CA ILE A 24 -3.29 -5.84 4.83
C ILE A 24 -3.70 -7.13 4.13
N ARG A 25 -3.32 -8.28 4.70
CA ARG A 25 -3.76 -9.60 4.24
C ARG A 25 -3.56 -10.64 5.33
N SER A 26 -4.48 -11.60 5.44
CA SER A 26 -4.34 -12.74 6.34
C SER A 26 -4.85 -14.03 5.69
N TRP A 27 -4.27 -15.18 6.06
CA TRP A 27 -4.74 -16.49 5.61
C TRP A 27 -4.40 -17.59 6.62
N ASN A 28 -5.11 -18.70 6.50
CA ASN A 28 -4.92 -19.83 7.37
C ASN A 28 -3.51 -20.44 7.23
N TRP A 29 -2.86 -20.71 8.36
CA TRP A 29 -1.57 -21.36 8.44
C TRP A 29 -1.61 -22.48 9.46
N LYS A 30 -1.42 -23.74 8.99
CA LYS A 30 -1.63 -24.92 9.83
C LYS A 30 -3.05 -24.91 10.45
N GLU A 31 -3.31 -25.77 11.41
CA GLU A 31 -4.65 -25.94 11.99
C GLU A 31 -5.14 -24.74 12.80
N THR A 32 -4.26 -24.14 13.60
CA THR A 32 -4.66 -23.14 14.61
C THR A 32 -4.02 -21.76 14.45
N SER A 33 -3.15 -21.56 13.44
CA SER A 33 -2.39 -20.34 13.26
C SER A 33 -2.89 -19.53 12.06
N LEU A 34 -2.55 -18.24 12.02
CA LEU A 34 -2.70 -17.38 10.85
C LEU A 34 -1.32 -16.92 10.38
N LEU A 35 -1.16 -16.79 9.08
CA LEU A 35 -0.07 -16.03 8.49
C LEU A 35 -0.65 -14.67 8.10
N VAL A 36 0.02 -13.59 8.54
CA VAL A 36 -0.52 -12.23 8.45
C VAL A 36 0.53 -11.31 7.85
N GLU A 37 0.16 -10.58 6.81
CA GLU A 37 0.94 -9.46 6.32
C GLU A 37 0.44 -8.17 6.96
N PHE A 38 1.38 -7.44 7.52
CA PHE A 38 1.16 -6.13 8.12
C PHE A 38 1.80 -5.04 7.28
N PHE A 39 1.15 -3.89 7.17
CA PHE A 39 1.79 -2.64 6.85
C PHE A 39 2.07 -1.90 8.15
N THR A 40 3.34 -1.67 8.46
CA THR A 40 3.79 -1.09 9.72
C THR A 40 4.40 0.28 9.50
N LEU A 41 4.34 1.13 10.52
CA LEU A 41 4.86 2.50 10.45
C LEU A 41 6.38 2.52 10.31
N LYS A 42 7.09 1.72 11.11
CA LYS A 42 8.55 1.80 11.25
C LYS A 42 9.32 0.76 10.42
N HIS A 43 8.67 -0.32 10.00
CA HIS A 43 9.34 -1.44 9.32
C HIS A 43 8.67 -1.84 8.01
N GLY A 44 7.73 -1.01 7.49
CA GLY A 44 7.04 -1.25 6.22
C GLY A 44 6.22 -2.55 6.18
N LYS A 45 6.34 -3.33 5.12
CA LYS A 45 5.57 -4.57 4.94
C LYS A 45 6.24 -5.75 5.65
N VAL A 46 5.58 -6.30 6.66
CA VAL A 46 6.08 -7.39 7.52
C VAL A 46 5.16 -8.60 7.45
N LEU A 47 5.74 -9.79 7.23
CA LEU A 47 5.03 -11.06 7.27
C LEU A 47 5.29 -11.77 8.60
N ALA A 48 4.23 -12.13 9.32
CA ALA A 48 4.37 -12.80 10.60
C ALA A 48 3.36 -13.95 10.78
N VAL A 49 3.79 -15.00 11.48
CA VAL A 49 2.89 -16.07 11.92
C VAL A 49 2.32 -15.75 13.31
N ALA A 50 1.00 -15.71 13.42
CA ALA A 50 0.26 -15.61 14.66
C ALA A 50 -0.09 -17.02 15.15
N LYS A 51 0.79 -17.59 15.99
CA LYS A 51 0.64 -18.97 16.48
C LYS A 51 -0.59 -19.10 17.37
N GLY A 52 -1.42 -20.09 17.11
CA GLY A 52 -2.62 -20.35 17.89
C GLY A 52 -3.70 -19.28 17.78
N ALA A 53 -3.65 -18.38 16.80
CA ALA A 53 -4.60 -17.28 16.64
C ALA A 53 -6.06 -17.72 16.51
N LYS A 54 -6.31 -18.95 16.00
CA LYS A 54 -7.64 -19.53 15.81
C LYS A 54 -8.18 -20.28 17.03
N ARG A 55 -7.38 -20.48 18.07
CA ARG A 55 -7.83 -21.16 19.29
C ARG A 55 -8.89 -20.33 20.03
N PRO A 56 -9.90 -20.94 20.65
CA PRO A 56 -10.97 -20.20 21.35
C PRO A 56 -10.47 -19.18 22.38
N GLY A 57 -9.43 -19.51 23.14
CA GLY A 57 -8.81 -18.64 24.16
C GLY A 57 -7.65 -17.75 23.66
N SER A 58 -7.47 -17.60 22.35
CA SER A 58 -6.37 -16.81 21.80
C SER A 58 -6.58 -15.31 22.02
N HIS A 59 -5.55 -14.63 22.53
CA HIS A 59 -5.53 -13.16 22.60
C HIS A 59 -5.46 -12.47 21.22
N PHE A 60 -5.20 -13.21 20.14
CA PHE A 60 -5.24 -12.70 18.79
C PHE A 60 -6.64 -12.78 18.14
N ARG A 61 -7.56 -13.51 18.78
CA ARG A 61 -8.88 -13.77 18.20
C ARG A 61 -9.65 -12.44 18.04
N GLY A 62 -10.13 -12.19 16.82
CA GLY A 62 -10.89 -10.99 16.48
C GLY A 62 -10.06 -9.70 16.33
N LEU A 63 -8.74 -9.75 16.60
CA LEU A 63 -7.86 -8.58 16.43
C LEU A 63 -7.25 -8.50 15.04
N LEU A 64 -6.93 -9.64 14.42
CA LEU A 64 -6.18 -9.68 13.17
C LEU A 64 -7.12 -9.57 11.95
N THR A 65 -7.87 -8.47 11.92
CA THR A 65 -8.81 -8.10 10.84
C THR A 65 -8.28 -6.90 10.08
N GLU A 66 -8.56 -6.84 8.78
CA GLU A 66 -8.18 -5.74 7.92
C GLU A 66 -8.79 -4.42 8.42
N PHE A 67 -8.13 -3.31 8.12
CA PHE A 67 -8.52 -1.92 8.47
C PHE A 67 -8.53 -1.59 9.96
N SER A 68 -8.20 -2.53 10.84
CA SER A 68 -8.10 -2.29 12.28
C SER A 68 -6.72 -1.75 12.65
N PRO A 69 -6.65 -0.57 13.34
CA PRO A 69 -5.38 -0.04 13.79
C PRO A 69 -4.86 -0.86 14.98
N LEU A 70 -3.69 -1.42 14.82
CA LEU A 70 -3.05 -2.30 15.79
C LEU A 70 -1.70 -1.73 16.25
N ARG A 71 -1.32 -2.09 17.44
CA ARG A 71 0.04 -2.01 17.95
C ARG A 71 0.57 -3.42 18.08
N ILE A 72 1.64 -3.74 17.35
CA ILE A 72 2.16 -5.10 17.27
C ILE A 72 3.58 -5.23 17.82
N GLY A 73 3.90 -6.42 18.30
CA GLY A 73 5.25 -6.85 18.58
C GLY A 73 5.54 -8.18 17.90
N TYR A 74 6.73 -8.33 17.38
CA TYR A 74 7.15 -9.55 16.70
C TYR A 74 8.66 -9.77 16.84
N TYR A 75 9.12 -10.98 16.52
CA TYR A 75 10.53 -11.35 16.54
C TYR A 75 10.87 -12.37 15.46
N GLY A 76 12.14 -12.46 15.14
CA GLY A 76 12.70 -13.41 14.19
C GLY A 76 13.60 -12.73 13.15
N GLN A 77 14.54 -13.49 12.62
CA GLN A 77 15.51 -13.02 11.61
C GLN A 77 15.08 -13.38 10.17
N ASN A 78 14.27 -14.42 10.05
CA ASN A 78 13.80 -14.90 8.75
C ASN A 78 12.71 -13.98 8.18
N GLU A 79 12.43 -14.13 6.91
CA GLU A 79 11.35 -13.42 6.22
C GLU A 79 10.02 -13.51 6.97
N VAL A 80 9.66 -14.70 7.45
CA VAL A 80 8.47 -14.90 8.28
C VAL A 80 8.83 -14.73 9.74
N LYS A 81 8.33 -13.64 10.34
CA LYS A 81 8.48 -13.34 11.77
C LYS A 81 7.51 -14.18 12.62
N THR A 82 7.66 -14.12 13.91
CA THR A 82 6.66 -14.65 14.87
C THR A 82 5.98 -13.47 15.57
N LEU A 83 4.68 -13.33 15.41
CA LEU A 83 3.88 -12.33 16.13
C LEU A 83 3.85 -12.71 17.63
N SER A 84 4.30 -11.80 18.49
CA SER A 84 4.32 -11.99 19.94
C SER A 84 3.20 -11.24 20.65
N ARG A 85 2.75 -10.12 20.07
CA ARG A 85 1.73 -9.25 20.64
C ARG A 85 0.95 -8.57 19.52
N ALA A 86 -0.36 -8.42 19.71
CA ALA A 86 -1.20 -7.50 18.98
C ALA A 86 -2.16 -6.85 19.98
N GLN A 87 -2.36 -5.55 19.85
CA GLN A 87 -3.27 -4.78 20.70
C GLN A 87 -4.00 -3.78 19.82
N TRP A 88 -5.31 -3.69 19.96
CA TRP A 88 -6.09 -2.67 19.32
C TRP A 88 -5.76 -1.28 19.86
N MET A 89 -5.58 -0.31 18.96
CA MET A 89 -5.19 1.06 19.33
C MET A 89 -6.38 1.99 19.60
N GLY A 90 -7.60 1.49 19.48
CA GLY A 90 -8.79 2.32 19.48
C GLY A 90 -9.08 2.89 18.08
N GLY A 91 -10.34 3.33 17.86
CA GLY A 91 -10.83 3.72 16.55
C GLY A 91 -11.11 2.48 15.67
N PHE A 92 -12.06 2.59 14.81
CA PHE A 92 -12.39 1.58 13.83
C PHE A 92 -12.83 2.29 12.54
N PHE A 93 -12.25 1.90 11.44
CA PHE A 93 -12.71 2.38 10.14
C PHE A 93 -13.81 1.45 9.65
N SER A 94 -15.09 1.80 9.96
CA SER A 94 -16.22 1.07 9.42
C SER A 94 -16.37 1.42 7.95
N LEU A 95 -15.83 0.57 7.09
CA LEU A 95 -16.01 0.69 5.65
C LEU A 95 -17.28 -0.07 5.26
N GLU A 96 -18.18 0.59 4.54
CA GLU A 96 -19.47 0.02 4.13
C GLU A 96 -19.66 0.12 2.61
N GLY A 97 -20.47 -0.77 2.06
CA GLY A 97 -20.78 -0.77 0.63
C GLY A 97 -19.54 -0.82 -0.27
N GLU A 98 -19.46 0.11 -1.23
CA GLU A 98 -18.31 0.17 -2.17
C GLU A 98 -17.00 0.59 -1.49
N ALA A 99 -17.05 1.26 -0.33
CA ALA A 99 -15.85 1.70 0.39
C ALA A 99 -15.01 0.52 0.88
N ILE A 100 -15.65 -0.61 1.22
CA ILE A 100 -14.94 -1.82 1.64
C ILE A 100 -14.05 -2.38 0.52
N PHE A 101 -14.53 -2.37 -0.73
CA PHE A 101 -13.75 -2.80 -1.89
C PHE A 101 -12.62 -1.82 -2.19
N SER A 102 -12.84 -0.52 -1.97
CA SER A 102 -11.80 0.50 -2.04
C SER A 102 -10.70 0.25 -1.00
N GLY A 103 -11.05 -0.12 0.23
CA GLY A 103 -10.10 -0.51 1.26
C GLY A 103 -9.28 -1.76 0.86
N PHE A 104 -9.94 -2.81 0.36
CA PHE A 104 -9.24 -3.99 -0.16
C PHE A 104 -8.36 -3.67 -1.36
N TYR A 105 -8.76 -2.72 -2.20
CA TYR A 105 -7.92 -2.23 -3.29
C TYR A 105 -6.62 -1.59 -2.76
N LEU A 106 -6.69 -0.73 -1.75
CA LEU A 106 -5.49 -0.18 -1.10
C LEU A 106 -4.57 -1.28 -0.57
N ASN A 107 -5.15 -2.27 0.13
CA ASN A 107 -4.40 -3.40 0.64
C ASN A 107 -3.73 -4.21 -0.48
N GLU A 108 -4.44 -4.45 -1.59
CA GLU A 108 -3.89 -5.17 -2.74
C GLU A 108 -2.71 -4.42 -3.37
N LEU A 109 -2.78 -3.08 -3.47
CA LEU A 109 -1.67 -2.26 -3.95
C LEU A 109 -0.44 -2.40 -3.03
N LEU A 110 -0.61 -2.28 -1.71
CA LEU A 110 0.47 -2.44 -0.74
C LEU A 110 1.10 -3.84 -0.82
N VAL A 111 0.26 -4.89 -0.91
CA VAL A 111 0.74 -6.27 -1.01
C VAL A 111 1.60 -6.48 -2.26
N ARG A 112 1.17 -5.94 -3.39
CA ARG A 112 1.83 -6.19 -4.69
C ARG A 112 3.05 -5.32 -4.93
N LEU A 113 2.99 -4.04 -4.55
CA LEU A 113 3.97 -3.04 -4.95
C LEU A 113 5.04 -2.79 -3.90
N LEU A 114 4.72 -2.86 -2.59
CA LEU A 114 5.73 -2.58 -1.58
C LEU A 114 6.75 -3.73 -1.47
N PRO A 115 8.04 -3.41 -1.39
CA PRO A 115 9.07 -4.32 -0.93
C PRO A 115 8.84 -4.66 0.55
N ARG A 116 9.45 -5.75 1.03
CA ARG A 116 9.37 -6.16 2.43
C ARG A 116 10.42 -5.45 3.27
N GLU A 117 10.05 -5.16 4.50
CA GLU A 117 10.95 -4.61 5.53
C GLU A 117 11.62 -3.28 5.12
N GLU A 118 10.99 -2.53 4.25
CA GLU A 118 11.39 -1.19 3.87
C GLU A 118 10.38 -0.17 4.40
N THR A 119 10.88 0.91 5.01
CA THR A 119 10.06 1.88 5.73
C THR A 119 9.48 2.93 4.80
N PHE A 120 8.16 3.17 4.91
CA PHE A 120 7.40 4.15 4.15
C PHE A 120 6.49 4.96 5.08
N GLU A 121 7.07 5.77 5.98
CA GLU A 121 6.29 6.50 7.01
C GLU A 121 5.26 7.44 6.41
N GLY A 122 5.62 8.20 5.38
CA GLY A 122 4.70 9.10 4.67
C GLY A 122 3.53 8.36 4.05
N LEU A 123 3.81 7.23 3.39
CA LEU A 123 2.78 6.39 2.79
C LEU A 123 1.88 5.74 3.85
N PHE A 124 2.41 5.39 5.02
CA PHE A 124 1.60 4.89 6.13
C PHE A 124 0.59 5.96 6.58
N GLY A 125 1.03 7.22 6.68
CA GLY A 125 0.14 8.36 6.97
C GLY A 125 -0.95 8.55 5.91
N SER A 126 -0.58 8.46 4.62
CA SER A 126 -1.51 8.54 3.49
C SER A 126 -2.54 7.39 3.52
N TYR A 127 -2.11 6.17 3.83
CA TYR A 127 -3.01 5.02 4.00
C TYR A 127 -4.04 5.26 5.09
N VAL A 128 -3.60 5.71 6.28
CA VAL A 128 -4.51 6.04 7.39
C VAL A 128 -5.52 7.12 7.00
N GLN A 129 -5.05 8.19 6.34
CA GLN A 129 -5.92 9.29 5.91
C GLN A 129 -6.93 8.84 4.85
N THR A 130 -6.51 7.97 3.94
CA THR A 130 -7.42 7.41 2.92
C THR A 130 -8.47 6.51 3.55
N LEU A 131 -8.12 5.66 4.52
CA LEU A 131 -9.11 4.88 5.26
C LEU A 131 -10.11 5.75 6.02
N LYS A 132 -9.66 6.88 6.62
CA LYS A 132 -10.55 7.87 7.25
C LYS A 132 -11.52 8.47 6.24
N ASN A 133 -11.02 8.85 5.06
CA ASN A 133 -11.84 9.38 3.98
C ASN A 133 -12.88 8.36 3.52
N LEU A 134 -12.49 7.10 3.32
CA LEU A 134 -13.39 6.01 2.90
C LEU A 134 -14.48 5.70 3.95
N ALA A 135 -14.21 5.93 5.23
CA ALA A 135 -15.17 5.71 6.30
C ALA A 135 -16.20 6.86 6.43
N GLN A 136 -16.02 7.98 5.74
CA GLN A 136 -16.93 9.11 5.73
C GLN A 136 -17.88 9.02 4.54
N GLN A 137 -19.19 9.00 4.80
CA GLN A 137 -20.22 8.86 3.74
C GLN A 137 -20.22 10.03 2.73
N ASP A 138 -19.98 11.24 3.20
CA ASP A 138 -20.01 12.45 2.37
C ASP A 138 -18.64 12.82 1.74
N ALA A 139 -17.61 12.00 1.95
CA ALA A 139 -16.29 12.26 1.41
C ALA A 139 -16.17 11.87 -0.06
N ASN A 140 -15.34 12.59 -0.80
CA ASN A 140 -15.00 12.21 -2.17
C ASN A 140 -13.96 11.06 -2.15
N HIS A 141 -14.44 9.83 -2.12
CA HIS A 141 -13.61 8.62 -2.10
C HIS A 141 -12.66 8.52 -3.30
N GLU A 142 -13.09 9.00 -4.47
CA GLU A 142 -12.28 9.01 -5.69
C GLU A 142 -11.00 9.86 -5.50
N VAL A 143 -11.14 11.06 -4.90
CA VAL A 143 -10.00 11.92 -4.57
C VAL A 143 -9.06 11.23 -3.59
N GLY A 144 -9.59 10.63 -2.52
CA GLY A 144 -8.77 9.88 -1.55
C GLY A 144 -7.96 8.76 -2.20
N LEU A 145 -8.59 7.97 -3.08
CA LEU A 145 -7.92 6.89 -3.81
C LEU A 145 -6.82 7.42 -4.74
N ARG A 146 -7.09 8.48 -5.52
CA ARG A 146 -6.08 9.07 -6.43
C ARG A 146 -4.90 9.65 -5.66
N THR A 147 -5.17 10.33 -4.53
CA THR A 147 -4.11 10.85 -3.65
C THR A 147 -3.21 9.71 -3.17
N PHE A 148 -3.79 8.63 -2.64
CA PHE A 148 -3.03 7.48 -2.18
C PHE A 148 -2.20 6.82 -3.29
N GLU A 149 -2.76 6.66 -4.49
CA GLU A 149 -2.05 6.10 -5.64
C GLU A 149 -0.84 6.95 -6.05
N LEU A 150 -0.99 8.28 -6.05
CA LEU A 150 0.12 9.20 -6.30
C LEU A 150 1.21 9.08 -5.23
N ASP A 151 0.81 9.05 -3.94
CA ASP A 151 1.74 8.91 -2.82
C ASP A 151 2.48 7.57 -2.85
N LEU A 152 1.79 6.50 -3.24
CA LEU A 152 2.37 5.17 -3.40
C LEU A 152 3.44 5.15 -4.49
N LEU A 153 3.11 5.64 -5.69
CA LEU A 153 4.07 5.68 -6.80
C LEU A 153 5.26 6.59 -6.49
N GLU A 154 5.03 7.75 -5.88
CA GLU A 154 6.10 8.65 -5.45
C GLU A 154 7.01 7.98 -4.41
N SER A 155 6.44 7.30 -3.41
CA SER A 155 7.19 6.57 -2.39
C SER A 155 8.07 5.46 -2.97
N LEU A 156 7.65 4.86 -4.09
CA LEU A 156 8.39 3.82 -4.81
C LEU A 156 9.41 4.38 -5.83
N GLY A 157 9.52 5.70 -5.96
CA GLY A 157 10.42 6.34 -6.92
C GLY A 157 9.84 6.49 -8.34
N TYR A 158 8.54 6.20 -8.52
CA TYR A 158 7.82 6.36 -9.78
C TYR A 158 6.95 7.63 -9.81
N GLY A 159 7.32 8.63 -9.03
CA GLY A 159 6.63 9.92 -8.96
C GLY A 159 6.69 10.71 -10.26
N LEU A 160 5.79 11.69 -10.39
CA LEU A 160 5.80 12.60 -11.54
C LEU A 160 6.99 13.55 -11.47
N PRO A 161 7.61 13.88 -12.62
CA PRO A 161 8.78 14.75 -12.68
C PRO A 161 8.48 16.19 -12.26
N ASP A 162 9.51 16.93 -11.87
CA ASP A 162 9.48 18.35 -11.48
C ASP A 162 10.37 19.18 -12.42
N THR A 163 9.94 19.35 -13.65
CA THR A 163 10.77 19.97 -14.68
C THR A 163 10.13 21.18 -15.35
N GLY A 164 8.83 21.43 -15.13
CA GLY A 164 8.08 22.49 -15.82
C GLY A 164 7.86 22.23 -17.31
N GLU A 165 8.10 21.00 -17.76
CA GLU A 165 7.96 20.54 -19.15
C GLU A 165 6.85 19.53 -19.28
N ASP A 166 6.37 19.33 -20.52
CA ASP A 166 5.41 18.27 -20.83
C ASP A 166 6.12 16.91 -20.86
N TRP A 167 5.43 15.89 -20.41
CA TRP A 167 5.91 14.51 -20.40
C TRP A 167 4.86 13.59 -21.05
N TYR A 168 5.24 12.36 -21.30
CA TYR A 168 4.29 11.33 -21.68
C TYR A 168 4.63 9.98 -21.05
N TRP A 169 3.60 9.20 -20.83
CA TRP A 169 3.71 7.80 -20.44
C TRP A 169 3.67 6.95 -21.73
N ASP A 170 4.69 6.13 -21.96
CA ASP A 170 4.79 5.31 -23.17
C ASP A 170 4.23 3.88 -23.00
N GLY A 171 3.76 3.54 -21.80
CA GLY A 171 3.30 2.22 -21.39
C GLY A 171 4.26 1.51 -20.42
N GLU A 172 5.50 1.99 -20.32
CA GLU A 172 6.54 1.42 -19.48
C GLU A 172 7.17 2.45 -18.53
N GLU A 173 7.43 3.66 -19.03
CA GLU A 173 8.08 4.72 -18.27
C GLU A 173 7.61 6.13 -18.68
N LEU A 174 7.90 7.10 -17.81
CA LEU A 174 7.67 8.51 -18.10
C LEU A 174 8.86 9.08 -18.88
N LYS A 175 8.57 9.80 -19.97
CA LYS A 175 9.58 10.44 -20.86
C LYS A 175 9.27 11.90 -21.09
N PRO A 176 10.28 12.78 -21.20
CA PRO A 176 10.07 14.16 -21.63
C PRO A 176 9.46 14.21 -23.04
N CYS A 177 8.55 15.17 -23.27
CA CYS A 177 7.85 15.32 -24.53
C CYS A 177 8.45 16.47 -25.36
N ASP A 178 9.53 16.20 -26.11
CA ASP A 178 10.17 17.20 -26.95
C ASP A 178 9.32 17.56 -28.18
N GLU A 179 8.64 16.58 -28.75
CA GLU A 179 7.82 16.77 -29.96
C GLU A 179 6.49 16.00 -29.85
N ARG A 180 5.38 16.70 -29.55
CA ARG A 180 4.02 16.11 -29.43
C ARG A 180 3.56 15.33 -30.67
N ARG A 181 3.98 15.73 -31.87
CA ARG A 181 3.62 15.07 -33.13
C ARG A 181 4.16 13.65 -33.29
N LEU A 182 5.15 13.26 -32.47
CA LEU A 182 5.74 11.92 -32.49
C LEU A 182 5.03 10.92 -31.56
N LEU A 183 4.04 11.40 -30.79
CA LEU A 183 3.30 10.56 -29.89
C LEU A 183 2.35 9.63 -30.64
N SER A 184 2.32 8.36 -30.27
CA SER A 184 1.34 7.39 -30.75
C SER A 184 0.05 7.49 -29.93
N GLU A 185 -1.05 6.88 -30.45
CA GLU A 185 -2.33 6.81 -29.74
C GLU A 185 -2.25 6.05 -28.38
N ARG A 186 -1.21 5.24 -28.20
CA ARG A 186 -0.99 4.50 -26.94
C ARG A 186 -0.30 5.33 -25.86
N HIS A 187 0.32 6.44 -26.24
CA HIS A 187 1.00 7.32 -25.29
C HIS A 187 -0.01 8.21 -24.58
N ILE A 188 0.24 8.49 -23.30
CA ILE A 188 -0.56 9.44 -22.54
C ILE A 188 0.27 10.69 -22.34
N LEU A 189 -0.05 11.74 -23.10
CA LEU A 189 0.56 13.06 -22.91
C LEU A 189 0.14 13.64 -21.55
N ILE A 190 1.09 14.21 -20.82
CA ILE A 190 0.89 14.83 -19.53
C ILE A 190 1.44 16.24 -19.62
N GLU A 191 0.56 17.21 -19.78
CA GLU A 191 0.95 18.62 -19.82
C GLU A 191 1.53 19.06 -18.48
N HIS A 192 2.51 19.94 -18.48
CA HIS A 192 3.19 20.42 -17.28
C HIS A 192 2.21 20.95 -16.23
N VAL A 193 1.16 21.69 -16.64
CA VAL A 193 0.11 22.17 -15.72
C VAL A 193 -0.61 21.01 -15.03
N MET A 194 -0.81 19.88 -15.74
CA MET A 194 -1.42 18.68 -15.16
C MET A 194 -0.45 17.98 -14.19
N ILE A 195 0.83 17.92 -14.54
CA ILE A 195 1.89 17.41 -13.65
C ILE A 195 1.88 18.18 -12.33
N ASP A 196 1.89 19.51 -12.39
CA ASP A 196 1.90 20.37 -11.22
C ASP A 196 0.67 20.13 -10.33
N ARG A 197 -0.52 20.06 -10.91
CA ARG A 197 -1.76 19.74 -10.18
C ARG A 197 -1.68 18.41 -9.46
N LEU A 198 -1.23 17.36 -10.16
CA LEU A 198 -1.14 16.01 -9.59
C LEU A 198 -0.07 15.95 -8.48
N ARG A 199 1.07 16.60 -8.64
CA ARG A 199 2.11 16.69 -7.61
C ARG A 199 1.64 17.43 -6.37
N GLN A 200 0.85 18.49 -6.53
CA GLN A 200 0.23 19.23 -5.42
C GLN A 200 -1.02 18.52 -4.85
N ARG A 201 -1.42 17.36 -5.38
CA ARG A 201 -2.67 16.65 -5.02
C ARG A 201 -3.93 17.52 -5.23
N ASP A 202 -3.86 18.48 -6.17
CA ASP A 202 -5.02 19.31 -6.54
C ASP A 202 -5.97 18.55 -7.46
N LEU A 203 -6.82 17.74 -6.85
CA LEU A 203 -7.83 16.91 -7.51
C LEU A 203 -9.24 17.52 -7.40
N ARG A 204 -9.35 18.86 -7.25
CA ARG A 204 -10.65 19.54 -7.14
C ARG A 204 -11.46 19.50 -8.44
N LEU A 205 -10.81 19.56 -9.57
CA LEU A 205 -11.46 19.55 -10.88
C LEU A 205 -11.75 18.11 -11.34
N LYS A 206 -12.95 17.87 -11.85
CA LYS A 206 -13.36 16.56 -12.40
C LYS A 206 -12.47 16.10 -13.55
N GLU A 207 -11.99 17.04 -14.36
CA GLU A 207 -11.03 16.78 -15.44
C GLU A 207 -9.73 16.21 -14.89
N THR A 208 -9.15 16.84 -13.86
CA THR A 208 -7.92 16.36 -13.20
C THR A 208 -8.14 14.97 -12.59
N GLN A 209 -9.30 14.71 -11.95
CA GLN A 209 -9.63 13.39 -11.40
C GLN A 209 -9.71 12.32 -12.50
N ALA A 210 -10.37 12.62 -13.62
CA ALA A 210 -10.51 11.69 -14.75
C ALA A 210 -9.16 11.39 -15.39
N PHE A 211 -8.33 12.41 -15.58
CA PHE A 211 -6.97 12.25 -16.10
C PHE A 211 -6.10 11.42 -15.14
N ALA A 212 -6.07 11.78 -13.86
CA ALA A 212 -5.36 11.02 -12.82
C ALA A 212 -5.76 9.54 -12.84
N LYS A 213 -7.06 9.26 -12.89
CA LYS A 213 -7.58 7.89 -12.95
C LYS A 213 -7.06 7.11 -14.16
N LYS A 214 -7.02 7.74 -15.33
CA LYS A 214 -6.51 7.12 -16.57
C LYS A 214 -5.02 6.82 -16.43
N LEU A 215 -4.21 7.83 -16.10
CA LEU A 215 -2.76 7.71 -16.01
C LEU A 215 -2.33 6.71 -14.93
N LEU A 216 -2.82 6.87 -13.69
CA LEU A 216 -2.45 6.02 -12.58
C LEU A 216 -2.90 4.57 -12.76
N ARG A 217 -4.00 4.34 -13.47
CA ARG A 217 -4.42 2.99 -13.84
C ARG A 217 -3.39 2.28 -14.72
N GLU A 218 -2.85 2.95 -15.73
CA GLU A 218 -1.84 2.38 -16.63
C GLU A 218 -0.53 2.16 -15.88
N MET A 219 -0.03 3.17 -15.15
CA MET A 219 1.20 3.06 -14.36
C MET A 219 1.12 1.94 -13.32
N ILE A 220 0.05 1.88 -12.52
CA ILE A 220 -0.13 0.83 -11.51
C ILE A 220 -0.25 -0.54 -12.16
N THR A 221 -0.94 -0.66 -13.30
CA THR A 221 -1.05 -1.95 -14.01
C THR A 221 0.31 -2.42 -14.48
N HIS A 222 1.14 -1.54 -15.01
CA HIS A 222 2.50 -1.84 -15.41
C HIS A 222 3.36 -2.32 -14.23
N TYR A 223 3.44 -1.52 -13.15
CA TYR A 223 4.29 -1.84 -11.99
C TYR A 223 3.76 -3.01 -11.14
N ALA A 224 2.46 -3.28 -11.13
CA ALA A 224 1.89 -4.44 -10.44
C ALA A 224 2.10 -5.77 -11.18
N GLY A 225 2.62 -5.73 -12.43
CA GLY A 225 2.90 -6.90 -13.25
C GLY A 225 1.66 -7.48 -13.94
N ASP A 226 1.86 -8.55 -14.71
CA ASP A 226 0.89 -9.10 -15.68
C ASP A 226 -0.44 -9.60 -15.08
N ARG A 227 -0.53 -9.77 -13.78
CA ARG A 227 -1.76 -10.23 -13.13
C ARG A 227 -2.70 -9.06 -12.85
N PRO A 228 -3.94 -9.07 -13.38
CA PRO A 228 -4.89 -8.02 -13.09
C PRO A 228 -5.17 -7.91 -11.58
N LEU A 229 -5.50 -6.71 -11.13
CA LEU A 229 -5.91 -6.48 -9.74
C LEU A 229 -7.25 -7.17 -9.47
N ASN A 230 -7.26 -8.06 -8.47
CA ASN A 230 -8.44 -8.87 -8.13
C ASN A 230 -9.63 -8.00 -7.70
N THR A 231 -9.36 -6.97 -6.90
CA THR A 231 -10.39 -6.03 -6.43
C THR A 231 -11.09 -5.30 -7.56
N ARG A 232 -10.36 -4.88 -8.61
CA ARG A 232 -10.96 -4.27 -9.81
C ARG A 232 -11.86 -5.25 -10.56
N ARG A 233 -11.42 -6.50 -10.70
CA ARG A 233 -12.21 -7.55 -11.35
C ARG A 233 -13.52 -7.81 -10.61
N ILE A 234 -13.45 -8.00 -9.28
CA ILE A 234 -14.62 -8.24 -8.44
C ILE A 234 -15.62 -7.07 -8.52
N LEU A 235 -15.15 -5.82 -8.43
CA LEU A 235 -16.01 -4.65 -8.59
C LEU A 235 -16.71 -4.59 -9.96
N GLN A 236 -16.02 -4.97 -11.03
CA GLN A 236 -16.61 -5.02 -12.36
C GLN A 236 -17.68 -6.12 -12.48
N GLU A 237 -17.44 -7.28 -11.89
CA GLU A 237 -18.40 -8.39 -11.85
C GLU A 237 -19.68 -8.01 -11.08
N LEU A 238 -19.52 -7.37 -9.90
CA LEU A 238 -20.64 -6.92 -9.08
C LEU A 238 -21.49 -5.82 -9.75
N ARG A 239 -20.91 -4.95 -10.55
CA ARG A 239 -21.64 -3.90 -11.29
C ARG A 239 -22.39 -4.42 -12.52
N ARG A 240 -22.10 -5.66 -12.95
CA ARG A 240 -22.78 -6.33 -14.08
C ARG A 240 -23.90 -7.26 -13.64
N ALA A 241 -23.91 -7.63 -12.35
CA ALA A 241 -24.96 -8.46 -11.73
C ALA A 241 -26.14 -7.62 -11.25
#